data_b47162a00fa94032588f8a003b831ee4
#
_entry.id   b47162a00fa94032588f8a003b831ee4
#
_cell.length_a   1.000
_cell.length_b   1.000
_cell.length_c   1.000
_cell.angle_alpha   90.00
_cell.angle_beta   90.00
_cell.angle_gamma   90.00
#
_symmetry.space_group_name_H-M   'P 1'
#
loop_
_entity.id
_entity.type
_entity.pdbx_description
1 polymer ?
#
loop_
_entity_poly.entity_id
_entity_poly.type
_entity_poly.pdbx_seq_one_letter_code
_entity_poly.pdbx_strand_id
1 'polypeptide(L)'
;MSFLIKELEAARKAADMSQAQLASHSGLSRMTVQRTEAGQIDPRLSSVASIAKTLGMDVMLVPTLLRPELESFVRSGGRFLGQPAGSGAPLSIAQTLAIPSKS
;
A
#
# COMPACT_ATOMS: atom_id res chain seq x y z
N MET A 1 -6.38 -1.71 -10.84
CA MET A 1 -6.50 -2.42 -9.54
C MET A 1 -5.50 -3.55 -9.37
N SER A 2 -5.08 -4.19 -10.47
CA SER A 2 -4.18 -5.33 -10.33
C SER A 2 -2.85 -4.96 -9.66
N PHE A 3 -2.32 -3.79 -9.93
CA PHE A 3 -1.10 -3.34 -9.30
C PHE A 3 -1.27 -3.21 -7.77
N LEU A 4 -2.35 -2.57 -7.37
CA LEU A 4 -2.65 -2.37 -5.95
C LEU A 4 -2.85 -3.70 -5.22
N ILE A 5 -3.57 -4.63 -5.85
CA ILE A 5 -3.82 -5.94 -5.25
C ILE A 5 -2.52 -6.73 -5.10
N LYS A 6 -1.65 -6.67 -6.09
CA LYS A 6 -0.36 -7.37 -6.00
C LYS A 6 0.52 -6.78 -4.91
N GLU A 7 0.44 -5.49 -4.71
CA GLU A 7 1.18 -4.84 -3.63
C GLU A 7 0.69 -5.31 -2.26
N LEU A 8 -0.63 -5.42 -2.11
CA LEU A 8 -1.21 -5.93 -0.86
C LEU A 8 -0.84 -7.38 -0.63
N GLU A 9 -0.86 -8.20 -1.68
CA GLU A 9 -0.46 -9.59 -1.57
C GLU A 9 0.99 -9.74 -1.15
N ALA A 10 1.87 -8.94 -1.74
CA ALA A 10 3.28 -8.93 -1.40
C ALA A 10 3.49 -8.52 0.07
N ALA A 11 2.74 -7.52 0.53
CA ALA A 11 2.82 -7.08 1.91
C ALA A 11 2.34 -8.18 2.87
N ARG A 12 1.28 -8.91 2.49
CA ARG A 12 0.81 -10.01 3.31
C ARG A 12 1.88 -11.09 3.45
N LYS A 13 2.50 -11.46 2.34
CA LYS A 13 3.54 -12.49 2.36
C LYS A 13 4.77 -12.03 3.14
N ALA A 14 5.13 -10.77 3.02
CA ALA A 14 6.25 -10.21 3.76
C ALA A 14 5.98 -10.22 5.27
N ALA A 15 4.71 -10.11 5.66
CA ALA A 15 4.31 -10.17 7.06
C ALA A 15 4.14 -11.61 7.56
N ASP A 16 4.42 -12.58 6.71
CA ASP A 16 4.30 -14.00 7.04
C ASP A 16 2.88 -14.39 7.44
N MET A 17 1.91 -13.79 6.81
CA MET A 17 0.50 -13.94 7.14
C MET A 17 -0.20 -14.75 6.07
N SER A 18 -0.99 -15.74 6.50
CA SER A 18 -1.80 -16.53 5.57
C SER A 18 -3.02 -15.74 5.12
N GLN A 19 -3.65 -16.20 4.05
CA GLN A 19 -4.91 -15.59 3.60
C GLN A 19 -5.98 -15.67 4.68
N ALA A 20 -6.02 -16.79 5.39
CA ALA A 20 -7.01 -16.98 6.46
C ALA A 20 -6.75 -16.01 7.62
N GLN A 21 -5.49 -15.79 7.97
CA GLN A 21 -5.13 -14.86 9.02
C GLN A 21 -5.48 -13.43 8.62
N LEU A 22 -5.16 -13.06 7.39
CA LEU A 22 -5.51 -11.73 6.89
C LEU A 22 -7.01 -11.52 6.92
N ALA A 23 -7.77 -12.52 6.45
CA ALA A 23 -9.23 -12.44 6.44
C ALA A 23 -9.77 -12.22 7.86
N SER A 24 -9.28 -13.01 8.81
CA SER A 24 -9.71 -12.92 10.20
C SER A 24 -9.47 -11.53 10.78
N HIS A 25 -8.29 -10.96 10.54
CA HIS A 25 -7.94 -9.67 11.11
C HIS A 25 -8.59 -8.50 10.38
N SER A 26 -8.96 -8.67 9.12
CA SER A 26 -9.55 -7.60 8.34
C SER A 26 -11.09 -7.65 8.33
N GLY A 27 -11.68 -8.66 8.97
CA GLY A 27 -13.14 -8.79 9.01
C GLY A 27 -13.74 -9.28 7.70
N LEU A 28 -12.95 -9.96 6.87
CA LEU A 28 -13.40 -10.50 5.59
C LEU A 28 -13.40 -12.02 5.65
N SER A 29 -14.07 -12.66 4.68
CA SER A 29 -13.99 -14.11 4.55
C SER A 29 -12.68 -14.48 3.86
N ARG A 30 -12.19 -15.68 4.14
CA ARG A 30 -11.00 -16.19 3.46
C ARG A 30 -11.21 -16.23 1.95
N MET A 31 -12.42 -16.60 1.52
CA MET A 31 -12.72 -16.68 0.10
C MET A 31 -12.64 -15.30 -0.56
N THR A 32 -13.08 -14.26 0.12
CA THR A 32 -12.98 -12.90 -0.40
C THR A 32 -11.51 -12.52 -0.60
N VAL A 33 -10.66 -12.80 0.38
CA VAL A 33 -9.24 -12.52 0.26
C VAL A 33 -8.63 -13.31 -0.89
N GLN A 34 -8.92 -14.59 -0.95
CA GLN A 34 -8.39 -15.46 -2.00
C GLN A 34 -8.77 -14.99 -3.39
N ARG A 35 -10.05 -14.67 -3.60
CA ARG A 35 -10.53 -14.24 -4.91
C ARG A 35 -10.01 -12.86 -5.27
N THR A 36 -9.87 -12.00 -4.30
CA THR A 36 -9.29 -10.68 -4.50
C THR A 36 -7.85 -10.80 -4.98
N GLU A 37 -7.06 -11.59 -4.31
CA GLU A 37 -5.65 -11.77 -4.68
C GLU A 37 -5.50 -12.45 -6.03
N ALA A 38 -6.42 -13.34 -6.36
CA ALA A 38 -6.40 -14.03 -7.64
C ALA A 38 -6.91 -13.17 -8.80
N GLY A 39 -7.43 -11.99 -8.52
CA GLY A 39 -7.98 -11.12 -9.55
C GLY A 39 -9.31 -11.59 -10.09
N GLN A 40 -10.01 -12.44 -9.34
CA GLN A 40 -11.29 -13.00 -9.78
C GLN A 40 -12.47 -12.11 -9.47
N ILE A 41 -12.33 -11.19 -8.51
CA ILE A 41 -13.37 -10.23 -8.18
C ILE A 41 -12.76 -8.85 -8.10
N ASP A 42 -13.62 -7.84 -8.25
CA ASP A 42 -13.26 -6.45 -8.08
C ASP A 42 -13.66 -6.06 -6.65
N PRO A 43 -12.70 -5.93 -5.72
CA PRO A 43 -13.03 -5.72 -4.33
C PRO A 43 -13.62 -4.34 -4.09
N ARG A 44 -14.44 -4.22 -3.07
CA ARG A 44 -14.91 -2.92 -2.62
C ARG A 44 -13.74 -2.13 -2.04
N LEU A 45 -13.81 -0.81 -2.18
CA LEU A 45 -12.77 0.05 -1.62
C LEU A 45 -12.66 -0.15 -0.11
N SER A 46 -13.79 -0.34 0.58
CA SER A 46 -13.76 -0.61 2.02
C SER A 46 -13.01 -1.90 2.36
N SER A 47 -13.15 -2.92 1.52
CA SER A 47 -12.40 -4.17 1.71
C SER A 47 -10.90 -3.96 1.51
N VAL A 48 -10.54 -3.23 0.46
CA VAL A 48 -9.14 -2.91 0.19
C VAL A 48 -8.55 -2.12 1.34
N ALA A 49 -9.29 -1.13 1.84
CA ALA A 49 -8.82 -0.33 2.96
C ALA A 49 -8.64 -1.16 4.23
N SER A 50 -9.55 -2.10 4.49
CA SER A 50 -9.43 -2.98 5.65
C SER A 50 -8.20 -3.88 5.57
N ILE A 51 -7.96 -4.43 4.39
CA ILE A 51 -6.77 -5.25 4.16
C ILE A 51 -5.50 -4.43 4.38
N ALA A 52 -5.45 -3.25 3.76
CA ALA A 52 -4.29 -2.37 3.89
C ALA A 52 -4.03 -2.02 5.34
N LYS A 53 -5.06 -1.66 6.09
CA LYS A 53 -4.93 -1.29 7.48
C LYS A 53 -4.39 -2.45 8.33
N THR A 54 -4.87 -3.65 8.07
CA THR A 54 -4.39 -4.84 8.76
C THR A 54 -2.90 -5.05 8.51
N LEU A 55 -2.42 -4.67 7.34
CA LEU A 55 -1.02 -4.80 6.95
C LEU A 55 -0.19 -3.55 7.31
N GLY A 56 -0.77 -2.61 8.06
CA GLY A 56 -0.05 -1.41 8.46
C GLY A 56 0.11 -0.39 7.35
N MET A 57 -0.79 -0.40 6.38
CA MET A 57 -0.72 0.46 5.20
C MET A 57 -1.98 1.30 5.09
N ASP A 58 -1.88 2.36 4.31
CA ASP A 58 -3.02 3.21 3.96
C ASP A 58 -3.14 3.30 2.45
N VAL A 59 -4.37 3.38 1.98
CA VAL A 59 -4.64 3.61 0.57
C VAL A 59 -4.70 5.11 0.35
N MET A 60 -3.95 5.60 -0.64
CA MET A 60 -3.99 7.01 -0.93
C MET A 60 -3.96 7.23 -2.43
N LEU A 61 -4.51 8.35 -2.86
CA LEU A 61 -4.47 8.77 -4.25
C LEU A 61 -3.29 9.73 -4.44
N VAL A 62 -2.55 9.50 -5.49
CA VAL A 62 -1.40 10.36 -5.79
C VAL A 62 -1.52 10.87 -7.21
N PRO A 63 -1.02 12.10 -7.49
CA PRO A 63 -0.96 12.57 -8.87
C PRO A 63 -0.17 11.61 -9.74
N THR A 64 -0.66 11.38 -10.94
CA THR A 64 -0.02 10.42 -11.85
C THR A 64 1.45 10.73 -12.09
N LEU A 65 1.79 12.02 -12.15
CA LEU A 65 3.17 12.42 -12.40
C LEU A 65 4.12 12.02 -11.28
N LEU A 66 3.62 11.88 -10.06
CA LEU A 66 4.45 11.52 -8.92
C LEU A 66 4.56 10.01 -8.72
N ARG A 67 3.76 9.24 -9.44
CA ARG A 67 3.66 7.81 -9.21
C ARG A 67 5.00 7.08 -9.34
N PRO A 68 5.78 7.28 -10.40
CA PRO A 68 7.05 6.54 -10.52
C PRO A 68 8.01 6.82 -9.38
N GLU A 69 8.09 8.09 -8.96
CA GLU A 69 9.00 8.47 -7.88
C GLU A 69 8.55 7.88 -6.55
N LEU A 70 7.24 7.87 -6.29
CA LEU A 70 6.73 7.30 -5.06
C LEU A 70 6.89 5.80 -5.02
N GLU A 71 6.67 5.12 -6.16
CA GLU A 71 6.89 3.68 -6.24
C GLU A 71 8.35 3.34 -5.96
N SER A 72 9.26 4.13 -6.53
CA SER A 72 10.68 3.95 -6.29
C SER A 72 11.04 4.19 -4.83
N PHE A 73 10.47 5.23 -4.24
CA PHE A 73 10.68 5.55 -2.84
C PHE A 73 10.23 4.40 -1.93
N VAL A 74 9.06 3.87 -2.17
CA VAL A 74 8.53 2.75 -1.37
C VAL A 74 9.41 1.50 -1.53
N ARG A 75 9.81 1.19 -2.76
CA ARG A 75 10.65 0.03 -3.01
C ARG A 75 12.03 0.14 -2.36
N SER A 76 12.52 1.37 -2.19
CA SER A 76 13.83 1.58 -1.57
C SER A 76 13.76 1.60 -0.04
N GLY A 77 12.60 1.35 0.54
CA GLY A 77 12.45 1.36 1.99
C GLY A 77 12.33 2.75 2.56
N GLY A 78 11.90 3.72 1.74
CA GLY A 78 11.69 5.08 2.21
C GLY A 78 12.87 6.00 2.01
N ARG A 79 13.72 5.73 1.02
CA ARG A 79 14.87 6.59 0.73
C ARG A 79 14.81 7.12 -0.69
N PHE A 80 15.13 8.40 -0.85
CA PHE A 80 15.32 8.95 -2.16
C PHE A 80 16.66 8.50 -2.74
N LEU A 81 16.73 8.43 -4.07
CA LEU A 81 17.99 8.15 -4.74
C LEU A 81 19.00 9.24 -4.42
N GLY A 82 20.20 8.83 -4.08
CA GLY A 82 21.27 9.76 -3.80
C GLY A 82 21.29 10.31 -2.40
N GLN A 83 20.34 9.96 -1.56
CA GLN A 83 20.32 10.39 -0.18
C GLN A 83 20.90 9.33 0.74
N PRO A 84 21.64 9.75 1.78
CA PRO A 84 22.13 8.78 2.77
C PRO A 84 20.98 8.16 3.54
N ALA A 85 21.21 6.96 4.05
CA ALA A 85 20.25 6.31 4.92
C ALA A 85 20.01 7.18 6.15
N GLY A 86 18.75 7.29 6.56
CA GLY A 86 18.41 8.05 7.75
C GLY A 86 18.24 9.54 7.52
N SER A 87 18.34 10.02 6.28
CA SER A 87 18.05 11.42 5.99
C SER A 87 16.56 11.71 6.15
N GLY A 88 16.19 12.98 6.07
CA GLY A 88 14.82 13.42 6.28
C GLY A 88 13.86 13.18 5.12
N ALA A 89 14.16 12.22 4.25
CA ALA A 89 13.37 11.97 3.06
C ALA A 89 11.88 11.72 3.33
N PRO A 90 11.49 10.88 4.30
CA PRO A 90 10.07 10.67 4.57
C PRO A 90 9.32 11.94 4.92
N LEU A 91 9.97 12.81 5.68
CA LEU A 91 9.36 14.08 6.06
C LEU A 91 9.19 14.97 4.85
N SER A 92 10.21 15.03 3.99
CA SER A 92 10.14 15.82 2.77
C SER A 92 8.99 15.37 1.86
N ILE A 93 8.81 14.09 1.71
CA ILE A 93 7.71 13.55 0.91
C ILE A 93 6.38 13.98 1.51
N ALA A 94 6.23 13.86 2.82
CA ALA A 94 5.00 14.23 3.49
C ALA A 94 4.69 15.72 3.28
N GLN A 95 5.70 16.57 3.37
CA GLN A 95 5.52 18.00 3.15
C GLN A 95 5.11 18.30 1.72
N THR A 96 5.77 17.64 0.77
CA THR A 96 5.47 17.86 -0.64
C THR A 96 4.04 17.44 -0.97
N LEU A 97 3.59 16.33 -0.43
CA LEU A 97 2.23 15.84 -0.70
C LEU A 97 1.18 16.67 0.01
N ALA A 98 1.53 17.30 1.13
CA ALA A 98 0.58 18.11 1.90
C ALA A 98 0.40 19.50 1.31
N ILE A 99 1.40 20.03 0.62
CA ILE A 99 1.38 21.40 0.11
C ILE A 99 0.15 21.70 -0.75
N PRO A 100 -0.23 20.85 -1.70
CA PRO A 100 -1.38 21.16 -2.55
C PRO A 100 -2.66 21.40 -1.79
N SER A 101 -2.83 20.78 -0.65
CA SER A 101 -4.07 20.90 0.11
C SER A 101 -4.17 22.26 0.81
N LYS A 102 -3.11 23.01 0.88
CA LYS A 102 -3.08 24.30 1.57
C LYS A 102 -3.41 25.47 0.67
N SER A 103 -3.37 25.25 -0.61
CA SER A 103 -3.55 26.32 -1.62
C SER A 103 -5.00 26.72 -1.81
#